data_4d4959cf0227d157dc4b9f937ad0aead
#
_entry.id   4d4959cf0227d157dc4b9f937ad0aead
#
_cell.length_a   1.000
_cell.length_b   1.000
_cell.length_c   1.000
_cell.angle_alpha   90.00
_cell.angle_beta   90.00
_cell.angle_gamma   90.00
#
_symmetry.space_group_name_H-M   'P 1'
#
loop_
_entity.id
_entity.type
_entity.pdbx_description
1 polymer ?
#
loop_
_entity_poly.entity_id
_entity_poly.type
_entity_poly.pdbx_seq_one_letter_code
_entity_poly.pdbx_strand_id
1 'polypeptide(L)'
;MHDLVSEFEDATPGMNITLTIDIELQTIMDNVITKAAAMYNPNQAMGLILNAKTGGVLAMSSYPFYDPSNYQDYSSEIINRNLPIFYQFELGSTFKIITYAAALELGLFDLNEGIYCGGATIVSDRRIKC
;
A
#
# COMPACT_ATOMS: atom_id res chain seq x y z
N MET A 1 1.79 2.42 -59.48
CA MET A 1 0.71 3.03 -58.69
C MET A 1 0.25 1.94 -57.73
N HIS A 2 0.82 1.93 -56.51
CA HIS A 2 0.35 1.02 -55.48
C HIS A 2 -0.78 1.70 -54.71
N ASP A 3 -1.98 1.20 -54.86
CA ASP A 3 -3.12 1.59 -54.05
C ASP A 3 -2.82 1.19 -52.60
N LEU A 4 -2.47 2.17 -51.74
CA LEU A 4 -2.50 2.03 -50.30
C LEU A 4 -3.97 2.05 -49.89
N VAL A 5 -4.64 0.90 -49.93
CA VAL A 5 -5.87 0.71 -49.22
C VAL A 5 -5.48 0.60 -47.73
N SER A 6 -5.58 1.71 -47.00
CA SER A 6 -5.52 1.68 -45.56
C SER A 6 -6.81 0.96 -45.08
N GLU A 7 -6.69 -0.29 -44.66
CA GLU A 7 -7.75 -0.94 -43.88
C GLU A 7 -7.92 -0.17 -42.57
N PHE A 8 -8.95 0.64 -42.52
CA PHE A 8 -9.39 1.23 -41.24
C PHE A 8 -10.10 0.13 -40.44
N GLU A 9 -9.44 -0.41 -39.42
CA GLU A 9 -10.13 -1.19 -38.41
C GLU A 9 -10.90 -0.22 -37.49
N ASP A 10 -12.20 -0.49 -37.32
CA ASP A 10 -13.02 0.26 -36.39
C ASP A 10 -12.50 0.07 -34.96
N ALA A 11 -12.42 1.18 -34.21
CA ALA A 11 -11.96 1.14 -32.82
C ALA A 11 -12.90 0.25 -31.97
N THR A 12 -12.33 -0.79 -31.35
CA THR A 12 -13.06 -1.64 -30.41
C THR A 12 -13.15 -0.93 -29.06
N PRO A 13 -14.35 -0.73 -28.48
CA PRO A 13 -14.49 -0.12 -27.16
C PRO A 13 -13.78 -0.95 -26.09
N GLY A 14 -13.04 -0.29 -25.19
CA GLY A 14 -12.42 -0.93 -24.04
C GLY A 14 -13.46 -1.40 -23.03
N MET A 15 -13.04 -2.25 -22.11
CA MET A 15 -13.88 -2.72 -21.00
C MET A 15 -13.92 -1.67 -19.87
N ASN A 16 -15.05 -1.62 -19.17
CA ASN A 16 -15.18 -0.84 -17.95
C ASN A 16 -14.46 -1.53 -16.78
N ILE A 17 -13.80 -0.76 -15.93
CA ILE A 17 -13.14 -1.23 -14.72
C ILE A 17 -13.88 -0.66 -13.52
N THR A 18 -14.28 -1.53 -12.59
CA THR A 18 -14.83 -1.13 -11.29
C THR A 18 -13.80 -1.37 -10.21
N LEU A 19 -13.44 -0.33 -9.47
CA LEU A 19 -12.50 -0.40 -8.35
C LEU A 19 -13.25 -0.62 -7.04
N THR A 20 -12.55 -1.16 -6.03
CA THR A 20 -13.04 -1.30 -4.65
C THR A 20 -12.85 -0.01 -3.84
N ILE A 21 -12.29 1.02 -4.42
CA ILE A 21 -12.02 2.30 -3.76
C ILE A 21 -13.33 2.96 -3.31
N ASP A 22 -13.35 3.34 -2.03
CA ASP A 22 -14.39 4.19 -1.43
C ASP A 22 -13.92 5.64 -1.49
N ILE A 23 -14.67 6.48 -2.20
CA ILE A 23 -14.24 7.85 -2.46
C ILE A 23 -14.20 8.73 -1.19
N GLU A 24 -15.05 8.43 -0.21
CA GLU A 24 -15.04 9.16 1.06
C GLU A 24 -13.80 8.80 1.88
N LEU A 25 -13.49 7.50 1.99
CA LEU A 25 -12.28 7.03 2.67
C LEU A 25 -11.01 7.49 1.95
N GLN A 26 -11.01 7.50 0.63
CA GLN A 26 -9.88 8.03 -0.16
C GLN A 26 -9.66 9.51 0.14
N THR A 27 -10.71 10.32 0.14
CA THR A 27 -10.63 11.76 0.44
C THR A 27 -10.13 12.02 1.86
N ILE A 28 -10.59 11.24 2.84
CA ILE A 28 -10.12 11.35 4.22
C ILE A 28 -8.63 11.02 4.31
N MET A 29 -8.19 9.94 3.66
CA MET A 29 -6.80 9.51 3.66
C MET A 29 -5.88 10.55 3.02
N ASP A 30 -6.24 11.09 1.86
CA ASP A 30 -5.46 12.12 1.17
C ASP A 30 -5.29 13.36 2.03
N ASN A 31 -6.35 13.78 2.71
CA ASN A 31 -6.28 14.89 3.66
C ASN A 31 -5.38 14.61 4.87
N VAL A 32 -5.41 13.40 5.41
CA VAL A 32 -4.57 12.99 6.55
C VAL A 32 -3.10 12.96 6.13
N ILE A 33 -2.78 12.33 5.01
CA ILE A 33 -1.42 12.26 4.47
C ILE A 33 -0.87 13.65 4.17
N THR A 34 -1.67 14.52 3.55
CA THR A 34 -1.28 15.91 3.26
C THR A 34 -0.97 16.70 4.53
N LYS A 35 -1.83 16.58 5.55
CA LYS A 35 -1.60 17.24 6.84
C LYS A 35 -0.36 16.72 7.55
N ALA A 36 -0.16 15.42 7.54
CA ALA A 36 1.01 14.79 8.13
C ALA A 36 2.29 15.23 7.40
N ALA A 37 2.27 15.28 6.08
CA ALA A 37 3.39 15.78 5.27
C ALA A 37 3.73 17.23 5.60
N ALA A 38 2.73 18.10 5.74
CA ALA A 38 2.94 19.50 6.11
C ALA A 38 3.49 19.67 7.53
N MET A 39 3.07 18.79 8.47
CA MET A 39 3.49 18.87 9.87
C MET A 39 4.89 18.32 10.12
N TYR A 40 5.22 17.20 9.51
CA TYR A 40 6.45 16.45 9.79
C TYR A 40 7.54 16.55 8.73
N ASN A 41 7.20 17.14 7.57
CA ASN A 41 8.09 17.30 6.41
C ASN A 41 8.87 16.02 6.05
N PRO A 42 8.18 14.86 5.89
CA PRO A 42 8.83 13.62 5.51
C PRO A 42 9.23 13.65 4.03
N ASN A 43 10.23 12.86 3.66
CA ASN A 43 10.55 12.65 2.24
C ASN A 43 9.42 11.90 1.53
N GLN A 44 8.79 10.97 2.22
CA GLN A 44 7.70 10.15 1.70
C GLN A 44 6.72 9.79 2.83
N ALA A 45 5.43 9.70 2.48
CA ALA A 45 4.40 9.17 3.34
C ALA A 45 3.42 8.33 2.51
N MET A 46 2.82 7.31 3.10
CA MET A 46 1.86 6.45 2.41
C MET A 46 0.80 5.94 3.38
N GLY A 47 -0.35 5.61 2.83
CA GLY A 47 -1.45 5.03 3.56
C GLY A 47 -2.22 4.02 2.70
N LEU A 48 -2.75 2.99 3.36
CA LEU A 48 -3.55 1.94 2.75
C LEU A 48 -4.69 1.55 3.69
N ILE A 49 -5.91 1.51 3.20
CA ILE A 49 -7.07 0.97 3.93
C ILE A 49 -7.58 -0.25 3.18
N LEU A 50 -7.67 -1.36 3.91
CA LEU A 50 -8.19 -2.62 3.41
C LEU A 50 -9.49 -3.00 4.12
N ASN A 51 -10.42 -3.58 3.37
CA ASN A 51 -11.56 -4.26 3.97
C ASN A 51 -11.09 -5.58 4.58
N ALA A 52 -11.15 -5.71 5.90
CA ALA A 52 -10.65 -6.87 6.63
C ALA A 52 -11.37 -8.19 6.29
N LYS A 53 -12.58 -8.13 5.74
CA LYS A 53 -13.36 -9.33 5.36
C LYS A 53 -13.09 -9.79 3.94
N THR A 54 -12.83 -8.87 3.03
CA THR A 54 -12.74 -9.18 1.59
C THR A 54 -11.33 -9.01 1.02
N GLY A 55 -10.44 -8.31 1.75
CA GLY A 55 -9.12 -7.90 1.26
C GLY A 55 -9.16 -6.76 0.23
N GLY A 56 -10.35 -6.25 -0.10
CA GLY A 56 -10.49 -5.16 -1.06
C GLY A 56 -9.82 -3.86 -0.58
N VAL A 57 -9.11 -3.19 -1.48
CA VAL A 57 -8.50 -1.88 -1.20
C VAL A 57 -9.58 -0.82 -1.22
N LEU A 58 -9.81 -0.15 -0.07
CA LEU A 58 -10.81 0.91 0.07
C LEU A 58 -10.22 2.30 -0.13
N ALA A 59 -8.95 2.51 0.23
CA ALA A 59 -8.24 3.74 -0.04
C ALA A 59 -6.73 3.47 -0.13
N MET A 60 -6.04 4.22 -0.97
CA MET A 60 -4.59 4.13 -1.16
C MET A 60 -4.05 5.52 -1.50
N SER A 61 -3.10 6.01 -0.71
CA SER A 61 -2.52 7.34 -0.88
C SER A 61 -1.01 7.32 -0.69
N SER A 62 -0.32 8.23 -1.36
CA SER A 62 1.12 8.40 -1.24
C SER A 62 1.49 9.88 -1.31
N TYR A 63 2.56 10.26 -0.60
CA TYR A 63 3.16 11.58 -0.69
C TYR A 63 4.67 11.43 -1.04
N PRO A 64 5.22 12.21 -1.97
CA PRO A 64 4.53 13.20 -2.79
C PRO A 64 3.51 12.56 -3.74
N PHE A 65 2.43 13.29 -4.04
CA PHE A 65 1.44 12.94 -5.03
C PHE A 65 1.47 13.92 -6.19
N TYR A 66 0.81 13.60 -7.27
CA TYR A 66 0.70 14.47 -8.44
C TYR A 66 -0.77 14.70 -8.82
N ASP A 67 -1.05 15.84 -9.44
CA ASP A 67 -2.32 16.11 -10.08
C ASP A 67 -2.33 15.47 -11.48
N PRO A 68 -3.19 14.49 -11.75
CA PRO A 68 -3.28 13.86 -13.07
C PRO A 68 -3.58 14.83 -14.22
N SER A 69 -4.23 15.95 -13.92
CA SER A 69 -4.53 16.99 -14.93
C SER A 69 -3.27 17.74 -15.38
N ASN A 70 -2.23 17.76 -14.55
CA ASN A 70 -0.96 18.46 -14.79
C ASN A 70 0.24 17.52 -14.60
N TYR A 71 0.10 16.24 -14.93
CA TYR A 71 1.11 15.22 -14.66
C TYR A 71 2.49 15.55 -15.27
N GLN A 72 2.54 16.36 -16.35
CA GLN A 72 3.76 16.76 -17.02
C GLN A 72 4.69 17.63 -16.15
N ASP A 73 4.15 18.27 -15.10
CA ASP A 73 4.91 19.11 -14.18
C ASP A 73 5.65 18.31 -13.10
N TYR A 74 5.43 17.00 -13.05
CA TYR A 74 5.98 16.12 -12.03
C TYR A 74 7.07 15.20 -12.60
N SER A 75 8.01 14.80 -11.76
CA SER A 75 9.05 13.85 -12.15
C SER A 75 8.46 12.46 -12.42
N SER A 76 9.11 11.72 -13.33
CA SER A 76 8.70 10.34 -13.64
C SER A 76 8.74 9.42 -12.41
N GLU A 77 9.54 9.72 -11.41
CA GLU A 77 9.58 8.98 -10.14
C GLU A 77 8.28 9.15 -9.35
N ILE A 78 7.67 10.34 -9.34
CA ILE A 78 6.40 10.58 -8.65
C ILE A 78 5.25 9.95 -9.43
N ILE A 79 5.22 10.11 -10.75
CA ILE A 79 4.13 9.63 -11.62
C ILE A 79 4.06 8.10 -11.64
N ASN A 80 5.22 7.42 -11.73
CA ASN A 80 5.29 5.98 -12.00
C ASN A 80 5.41 5.13 -10.73
N ARG A 81 5.43 5.72 -9.53
CA ARG A 81 5.59 4.98 -8.27
C ARG A 81 4.37 5.13 -7.36
N ASN A 82 3.61 4.06 -7.25
CA ASN A 82 2.61 3.93 -6.20
C ASN A 82 3.32 3.38 -4.94
N LEU A 83 3.64 4.27 -3.98
CA LEU A 83 4.45 3.94 -2.81
C LEU A 83 3.90 2.77 -1.98
N PRO A 84 2.61 2.65 -1.67
CA PRO A 84 2.05 1.52 -0.94
C PRO A 84 2.33 0.15 -1.55
N ILE A 85 2.57 0.10 -2.86
CA ILE A 85 2.87 -1.15 -3.59
C ILE A 85 4.37 -1.28 -3.89
N PHE A 86 5.03 -0.17 -4.16
CA PHE A 86 6.39 -0.17 -4.70
C PHE A 86 7.47 -0.06 -3.63
N TYR A 87 7.18 0.63 -2.51
CA TYR A 87 8.20 0.96 -1.52
C TYR A 87 8.53 -0.23 -0.61
N GLN A 88 9.83 -0.52 -0.48
CA GLN A 88 10.35 -1.57 0.39
C GLN A 88 10.98 -0.93 1.62
N PHE A 89 10.60 -1.40 2.81
CA PHE A 89 11.16 -0.92 4.07
C PHE A 89 11.17 -2.03 5.13
N GLU A 90 11.99 -1.85 6.15
CA GLU A 90 12.06 -2.75 7.29
C GLU A 90 10.89 -2.49 8.23
N LEU A 91 9.94 -3.40 8.29
CA LEU A 91 8.69 -3.27 9.06
C LEU A 91 8.92 -3.24 10.59
N GLY A 92 10.03 -3.78 11.05
CA GLY A 92 10.31 -3.90 12.47
C GLY A 92 9.18 -4.67 13.21
N SER A 93 8.75 -4.16 14.40
CA SER A 93 7.68 -4.77 15.20
C SER A 93 6.32 -4.86 14.50
N THR A 94 6.07 -4.07 13.45
CA THR A 94 4.84 -4.14 12.67
C THR A 94 4.70 -5.49 11.96
N PHE A 95 5.82 -6.15 11.64
CA PHE A 95 5.84 -7.50 11.05
C PHE A 95 5.22 -8.57 11.97
N LYS A 96 5.14 -8.31 13.28
CA LYS A 96 4.52 -9.23 14.25
C LYS A 96 3.06 -9.54 13.92
N ILE A 97 2.34 -8.62 13.28
CA ILE A 97 0.97 -8.85 12.82
C ILE A 97 0.92 -10.06 11.88
N ILE A 98 1.85 -10.14 10.92
CA ILE A 98 1.93 -11.26 9.97
C ILE A 98 2.32 -12.55 10.69
N THR A 99 3.30 -12.47 11.61
CA THR A 99 3.76 -13.63 12.39
C THR A 99 2.63 -14.21 13.23
N TYR A 100 1.89 -13.36 13.94
CA TYR A 100 0.76 -13.80 14.77
C TYR A 100 -0.41 -14.33 13.93
N ALA A 101 -0.74 -13.68 12.82
CA ALA A 101 -1.78 -14.15 11.92
C ALA A 101 -1.46 -15.56 11.37
N ALA A 102 -0.22 -15.78 10.94
CA ALA A 102 0.24 -17.09 10.47
C ALA A 102 0.19 -18.15 11.58
N ALA A 103 0.60 -17.81 12.81
CA ALA A 103 0.57 -18.73 13.94
C ALA A 103 -0.86 -19.09 14.35
N LEU A 104 -1.81 -18.15 14.31
CA LEU A 104 -3.24 -18.40 14.53
C LEU A 104 -3.83 -19.31 13.45
N GLU A 105 -3.52 -19.06 12.18
CA GLU A 105 -3.98 -19.87 11.05
C GLU A 105 -3.49 -21.32 11.15
N LEU A 106 -2.26 -21.51 11.66
CA LEU A 106 -1.66 -22.83 11.88
C LEU A 106 -2.10 -23.48 13.20
N GLY A 107 -2.93 -22.81 14.02
CA GLY A 107 -3.39 -23.33 15.32
C GLY A 107 -2.27 -23.52 16.34
N LEU A 108 -1.19 -22.74 16.25
CA LEU A 108 -0.04 -22.82 17.16
C LEU A 108 -0.26 -22.17 18.49
N PHE A 109 -1.24 -21.29 18.63
CA PHE A 109 -1.68 -20.69 19.87
C PHE A 109 -3.11 -20.17 19.76
N ASP A 110 -3.75 -19.91 20.94
CA ASP A 110 -5.08 -19.27 21.06
C ASP A 110 -4.94 -17.79 21.38
N LEU A 111 -5.90 -16.95 20.94
CA LEU A 111 -5.92 -15.51 21.22
C LEU A 111 -5.94 -15.16 22.73
N ASN A 112 -6.44 -16.07 23.56
CA ASN A 112 -6.51 -15.91 25.01
C ASN A 112 -5.36 -16.60 25.76
N GLU A 113 -4.42 -17.20 25.02
CA GLU A 113 -3.26 -17.86 25.61
C GLU A 113 -2.25 -16.83 26.12
N GLY A 114 -1.83 -16.99 27.36
CA GLY A 114 -0.78 -16.17 27.97
C GLY A 114 0.62 -16.66 27.57
N ILE A 115 1.42 -15.78 26.99
CA ILE A 115 2.82 -16.08 26.65
C ILE A 115 3.73 -15.48 27.72
N TYR A 116 4.53 -16.33 28.39
CA TYR A 116 5.55 -15.85 29.32
C TYR A 116 6.72 -15.21 28.59
N CYS A 117 6.97 -13.92 28.89
CA CYS A 117 8.13 -13.22 28.41
C CYS A 117 9.22 -13.13 29.48
N GLY A 118 10.32 -13.83 29.32
CA GLY A 118 11.48 -13.80 30.23
C GLY A 118 12.33 -12.52 30.15
N GLY A 119 11.84 -11.47 29.47
CA GLY A 119 12.52 -10.18 29.29
C GLY A 119 13.60 -10.18 28.22
N ALA A 120 14.14 -11.33 27.84
CA ALA A 120 15.07 -11.46 26.72
C ALA A 120 15.26 -12.91 26.31
N THR A 121 15.57 -13.13 25.05
CA THR A 121 15.99 -14.42 24.51
C THR A 121 17.30 -14.29 23.74
N ILE A 122 18.05 -15.38 23.63
CA ILE A 122 19.28 -15.41 22.82
C ILE A 122 18.98 -16.13 21.51
N VAL A 123 19.20 -15.42 20.41
CA VAL A 123 19.07 -15.97 19.07
C VAL A 123 20.43 -15.90 18.41
N SER A 124 21.02 -17.06 18.12
CA SER A 124 22.41 -17.20 17.69
C SER A 124 23.38 -16.57 18.71
N ASP A 125 23.99 -15.45 18.40
CA ASP A 125 24.96 -14.70 19.23
C ASP A 125 24.39 -13.41 19.81
N ARG A 126 23.11 -13.09 19.56
CA ARG A 126 22.49 -11.83 19.95
C ARG A 126 21.43 -12.00 21.02
N ARG A 127 21.51 -11.16 22.05
CA ARG A 127 20.47 -11.03 23.07
C ARG A 127 19.39 -10.08 22.57
N ILE A 128 18.19 -10.62 22.29
CA ILE A 128 17.01 -9.86 21.88
C ILE A 128 16.17 -9.62 23.13
N LYS A 129 15.91 -8.36 23.45
CA LYS A 129 15.05 -7.95 24.56
C LYS A 129 13.60 -7.81 24.11
N CYS A 130 12.67 -8.08 25.00
CA CYS A 130 11.25 -7.79 24.79
C CYS A 130 10.96 -6.30 24.82
#